data_22ffd63781b0d660c6fbbdc2593982c4
#
_entry.id   22ffd63781b0d660c6fbbdc2593982c4
#
_cell.length_a   1.000
_cell.length_b   1.000
_cell.length_c   1.000
_cell.angle_alpha   90.00
_cell.angle_beta   90.00
_cell.angle_gamma   90.00
#
_symmetry.space_group_name_H-M   'P 1'
#
loop_
_entity.id
_entity.type
_entity.pdbx_description
1 polymer ?
#
loop_
_entity_poly.entity_id
_entity_poly.type
_entity_poly.pdbx_seq_one_letter_code
_entity_poly.pdbx_strand_id
1 'polypeptide(L)'
;DYLLKKITKEQLWELTNTSDSEEVICKEISEHNFDSLVSKIKNNLKKTLSKNIDVIIGGPPCQAYSIIGRARMKNSIENDHRNYLYKYYVKFLNIFKPKIFVFENVPGIKSAGNGKYFDDLKKSIEDIGYSIQIKELIASDFGVLQNRKRIIIVGFKIKKNKKYSYPIFEKIENKNYFVKDVLSDLPKINPGEKIEGLNKYTKKTNSYLKMANIRDANFNILTQHETRPHNDRDREIYKEAILAWNTKRERLCYKKLALTRPELISHKNTNSFTNRFNVIKENTNASHTILAHMAMDGHYYIHPDITQLRSLSIREAARLQSFPDDFYFEGPRTSIFRQIGNAVPPKMAEQIAKKIKELII
;
A
#
# COMPACT_ATOMS: atom_id res chain seq x y z
N ASP A 1 -22.13 3.06 -13.27
CA ASP A 1 -22.35 3.91 -14.46
C ASP A 1 -21.07 4.71 -14.83
N TYR A 2 -20.35 5.27 -13.87
CA TYR A 2 -19.06 5.95 -14.14
C TYR A 2 -18.03 4.99 -14.76
N LEU A 3 -17.83 3.80 -14.19
CA LEU A 3 -16.91 2.79 -14.70
C LEU A 3 -17.28 2.28 -16.11
N LEU A 4 -18.56 2.36 -16.45
CA LEU A 4 -19.08 2.03 -17.80
C LEU A 4 -19.13 3.23 -18.74
N LYS A 5 -18.58 4.38 -18.32
CA LYS A 5 -18.58 5.64 -19.06
C LYS A 5 -19.97 6.15 -19.47
N LYS A 6 -21.01 5.80 -18.69
CA LYS A 6 -22.38 6.29 -18.90
C LYS A 6 -22.64 7.65 -18.28
N ILE A 7 -21.84 8.00 -17.27
CA ILE A 7 -21.86 9.31 -16.61
C ILE A 7 -20.42 9.86 -16.51
N THR A 8 -20.30 11.17 -16.43
CA THR A 8 -19.01 11.84 -16.23
C THR A 8 -18.57 11.77 -14.76
N LYS A 9 -17.33 12.19 -14.50
CA LYS A 9 -16.81 12.29 -13.14
C LYS A 9 -17.57 13.34 -12.33
N GLU A 10 -17.90 14.45 -12.95
CA GLU A 10 -18.68 15.54 -12.36
C GLU A 10 -20.07 15.05 -11.96
N GLN A 11 -20.76 14.33 -12.85
CA GLN A 11 -22.05 13.71 -12.55
C GLN A 11 -21.97 12.66 -11.43
N LEU A 12 -20.87 11.88 -11.37
CA LEU A 12 -20.65 10.97 -10.24
C LEU A 12 -20.52 11.75 -8.93
N TRP A 13 -19.75 12.84 -8.93
CA TRP A 13 -19.58 13.68 -7.72
C TRP A 13 -20.90 14.33 -7.29
N GLU A 14 -21.72 14.79 -8.22
CA GLU A 14 -23.06 15.31 -7.92
C GLU A 14 -23.96 14.25 -7.26
N LEU A 15 -23.92 13.02 -7.79
CA LEU A 15 -24.71 11.89 -7.24
C LEU A 15 -24.21 11.42 -5.87
N THR A 16 -22.90 11.58 -5.58
CA THR A 16 -22.28 11.14 -4.33
C THR A 16 -22.18 12.25 -3.29
N ASN A 17 -22.40 13.49 -3.66
CA ASN A 17 -22.47 14.65 -2.74
C ASN A 17 -23.77 14.61 -1.92
N THR A 18 -24.00 13.51 -1.24
CA THR A 18 -24.95 13.48 -0.16
C THR A 18 -24.35 14.27 1.00
N SER A 19 -24.90 15.39 1.22
CA SER A 19 -24.91 16.42 2.27
C SER A 19 -24.07 16.31 3.55
N ASP A 20 -23.46 15.20 3.88
CA ASP A 20 -22.85 14.99 5.19
C ASP A 20 -21.41 14.52 5.10
N SER A 21 -20.49 15.51 5.07
CA SER A 21 -19.30 15.39 5.89
C SER A 21 -17.97 14.98 5.28
N GLU A 22 -17.83 14.51 4.09
CA GLU A 22 -16.51 14.04 3.64
C GLU A 22 -15.80 15.04 2.73
N GLU A 23 -15.40 16.20 3.29
CA GLU A 23 -14.54 17.11 2.54
C GLU A 23 -13.12 16.58 2.48
N VAL A 24 -12.68 16.14 1.30
CA VAL A 24 -11.28 15.83 1.04
C VAL A 24 -10.49 17.12 0.88
N ILE A 25 -9.57 17.39 1.81
CA ILE A 25 -8.64 18.51 1.73
C ILE A 25 -7.35 18.02 1.04
N CYS A 26 -7.22 18.24 -0.26
CA CYS A 26 -6.03 17.88 -1.01
C CYS A 26 -4.98 19.02 -0.92
N LYS A 27 -4.19 19.03 0.15
CA LYS A 27 -3.10 20.00 0.35
C LYS A 27 -1.89 19.34 1.00
N GLU A 28 -0.69 19.74 0.59
CA GLU A 28 0.53 19.45 1.31
C GLU A 28 0.53 20.19 2.65
N ILE A 29 0.92 19.50 3.73
CA ILE A 29 0.99 20.09 5.07
C ILE A 29 2.36 20.74 5.22
N SER A 30 2.37 22.04 5.48
CA SER A 30 3.57 22.84 5.72
C SER A 30 3.35 23.82 6.88
N GLU A 31 4.40 24.43 7.36
CA GLU A 31 4.31 25.45 8.43
C GLU A 31 3.42 26.62 8.02
N HIS A 32 3.53 27.07 6.77
CA HIS A 32 2.77 28.21 6.24
C HIS A 32 1.26 27.98 6.14
N ASN A 33 0.80 26.73 6.01
CA ASN A 33 -0.62 26.45 5.81
C ASN A 33 -1.27 25.64 6.95
N PHE A 34 -0.49 25.26 7.97
CA PHE A 34 -0.98 24.40 9.06
C PHE A 34 -2.18 25.00 9.79
N ASP A 35 -2.09 26.26 10.21
CA ASP A 35 -3.17 26.91 10.96
C ASP A 35 -4.43 27.12 10.12
N SER A 36 -4.27 27.41 8.83
CA SER A 36 -5.37 27.48 7.87
C SER A 36 -6.07 26.13 7.71
N LEU A 37 -5.31 25.04 7.63
CA LEU A 37 -5.87 23.68 7.58
C LEU A 37 -6.61 23.31 8.86
N VAL A 38 -6.04 23.61 10.01
CA VAL A 38 -6.69 23.40 11.31
C VAL A 38 -7.99 24.17 11.41
N SER A 39 -8.00 25.44 10.99
CA SER A 39 -9.19 26.29 10.99
C SER A 39 -10.28 25.73 10.08
N LYS A 40 -9.91 25.26 8.89
CA LYS A 40 -10.84 24.62 7.95
C LYS A 40 -11.46 23.36 8.56
N ILE A 41 -10.63 22.47 9.15
CA ILE A 41 -11.13 21.25 9.82
C ILE A 41 -12.08 21.59 10.96
N LYS A 42 -11.73 22.57 11.82
CA LYS A 42 -12.60 23.02 12.90
C LYS A 42 -13.94 23.56 12.41
N ASN A 43 -13.94 24.31 11.31
CA ASN A 43 -15.17 24.83 10.71
C ASN A 43 -16.04 23.72 10.14
N ASN A 44 -15.44 22.69 9.52
CA ASN A 44 -16.19 21.54 9.06
C ASN A 44 -16.80 20.73 10.21
N LEU A 45 -16.05 20.53 11.30
CA LEU A 45 -16.57 19.87 12.50
C LEU A 45 -17.77 20.59 13.13
N LYS A 46 -17.82 21.94 13.05
CA LYS A 46 -18.99 22.70 13.53
C LYS A 46 -20.26 22.41 12.74
N LYS A 47 -20.14 21.97 11.49
CA LYS A 47 -21.27 21.62 10.61
C LYS A 47 -21.78 20.22 10.86
N THR A 48 -21.01 19.37 11.54
CA THR A 48 -21.38 17.98 11.86
C THR A 48 -22.06 17.90 13.23
N LEU A 49 -22.84 16.85 13.46
CA LEU A 49 -23.47 16.57 14.75
C LEU A 49 -22.47 16.32 15.88
N SER A 50 -21.27 15.85 15.54
CA SER A 50 -20.20 15.59 16.50
C SER A 50 -19.20 16.75 16.53
N LYS A 51 -19.08 17.41 17.67
CA LYS A 51 -18.10 18.50 17.91
C LYS A 51 -16.68 17.99 18.22
N ASN A 52 -16.51 16.70 18.45
CA ASN A 52 -15.26 16.08 18.89
C ASN A 52 -14.80 15.03 17.89
N ILE A 53 -13.50 14.91 17.73
CA ILE A 53 -12.87 13.83 16.96
C ILE A 53 -12.57 12.67 17.93
N ASP A 54 -13.13 11.49 17.67
CA ASP A 54 -12.85 10.31 18.47
C ASP A 54 -11.54 9.64 18.08
N VAL A 55 -11.23 9.60 16.78
CA VAL A 55 -10.04 8.95 16.24
C VAL A 55 -9.33 9.80 15.21
N ILE A 56 -8.00 9.86 15.28
CA ILE A 56 -7.14 10.36 14.20
C ILE A 56 -6.33 9.19 13.68
N ILE A 57 -6.36 8.97 12.34
CA ILE A 57 -5.58 7.96 11.65
C ILE A 57 -4.62 8.66 10.71
N GLY A 58 -3.35 8.23 10.67
CA GLY A 58 -2.38 8.80 9.75
C GLY A 58 -1.16 7.93 9.51
N GLY A 59 -0.61 8.07 8.30
CA GLY A 59 0.65 7.47 7.88
C GLY A 59 1.57 8.53 7.28
N PRO A 60 2.28 9.33 8.08
CA PRO A 60 3.19 10.33 7.55
C PRO A 60 4.25 9.70 6.64
N PRO A 61 4.69 10.38 5.56
CA PRO A 61 5.61 9.84 4.58
C PRO A 61 6.86 9.23 5.20
N CYS A 62 7.18 8.00 4.77
CA CYS A 62 8.29 7.19 5.27
C CYS A 62 9.53 7.21 4.35
N GLN A 63 9.59 8.12 3.37
CA GLN A 63 10.62 8.09 2.32
C GLN A 63 12.05 8.15 2.88
N ALA A 64 12.28 8.90 3.94
CA ALA A 64 13.55 8.99 4.64
C ALA A 64 13.84 7.75 5.52
N TYR A 65 12.84 6.96 5.88
CA TYR A 65 12.97 5.78 6.74
C TYR A 65 13.06 4.47 5.96
N SER A 66 12.65 4.44 4.68
CA SER A 66 12.70 3.23 3.88
C SER A 66 14.13 2.87 3.46
N ILE A 67 14.45 1.57 3.39
CA ILE A 67 15.76 1.08 2.96
C ILE A 67 16.12 1.61 1.57
N ILE A 68 15.16 1.65 0.65
CA ILE A 68 15.35 2.16 -0.72
C ILE A 68 15.54 3.68 -0.72
N GLY A 69 14.82 4.42 0.12
CA GLY A 69 14.97 5.86 0.29
C GLY A 69 16.39 6.21 0.81
N ARG A 70 16.84 5.50 1.84
CA ARG A 70 18.19 5.68 2.42
C ARG A 70 19.31 5.39 1.44
N ALA A 71 19.20 4.36 0.61
CA ALA A 71 20.21 4.01 -0.39
C ALA A 71 20.42 5.10 -1.47
N ARG A 72 19.41 5.93 -1.73
CA ARG A 72 19.49 7.04 -2.71
C ARG A 72 20.03 8.34 -2.13
N MET A 73 20.08 8.47 -0.79
CA MET A 73 20.35 9.75 -0.10
C MET A 73 21.65 9.70 0.71
N LYS A 74 22.75 9.25 0.08
CA LYS A 74 24.04 9.03 0.76
C LYS A 74 24.62 10.22 1.53
N ASN A 75 24.23 11.49 1.25
CA ASN A 75 24.89 12.68 1.81
C ASN A 75 23.96 13.72 2.48
N SER A 76 22.67 13.48 2.71
CA SER A 76 21.78 14.50 3.28
C SER A 76 20.62 13.97 4.15
N ILE A 77 20.79 12.81 4.76
CA ILE A 77 19.69 12.18 5.54
C ILE A 77 19.30 13.05 6.75
N GLU A 78 20.24 13.70 7.40
CA GLU A 78 19.98 14.48 8.62
C GLU A 78 19.19 15.77 8.36
N ASN A 79 19.37 16.39 7.19
CA ASN A 79 18.74 17.67 6.84
C ASN A 79 17.42 17.51 6.05
N ASP A 80 16.93 16.28 5.83
CA ASP A 80 15.70 16.08 5.11
C ASP A 80 14.48 16.41 5.99
N HIS A 81 13.78 17.50 5.66
CA HIS A 81 12.58 17.94 6.39
C HIS A 81 11.52 16.82 6.50
N ARG A 82 11.51 15.84 5.58
CA ARG A 82 10.59 14.70 5.61
C ARG A 82 10.78 13.79 6.82
N ASN A 83 11.97 13.82 7.45
CA ASN A 83 12.23 13.12 8.72
C ASN A 83 11.36 13.62 9.87
N TYR A 84 10.83 14.83 9.76
CA TYR A 84 10.10 15.53 10.82
C TYR A 84 8.61 15.69 10.51
N LEU A 85 8.08 15.11 9.44
CA LEU A 85 6.66 15.23 9.09
C LEU A 85 5.71 14.63 10.15
N TYR A 86 6.19 13.67 10.95
CA TYR A 86 5.45 13.17 12.11
C TYR A 86 5.13 14.28 13.14
N LYS A 87 5.90 15.35 13.21
CA LYS A 87 5.64 16.49 14.11
C LYS A 87 4.30 17.17 13.80
N TYR A 88 3.90 17.25 12.53
CA TYR A 88 2.58 17.74 12.17
C TYR A 88 1.47 16.80 12.65
N TYR A 89 1.71 15.50 12.58
CA TYR A 89 0.77 14.53 13.13
C TYR A 89 0.60 14.73 14.65
N VAL A 90 1.69 14.90 15.38
CA VAL A 90 1.66 15.22 16.83
C VAL A 90 0.95 16.56 17.12
N LYS A 91 1.18 17.60 16.28
CA LYS A 91 0.45 18.88 16.40
C LYS A 91 -1.07 18.66 16.24
N PHE A 92 -1.52 17.84 15.27
CA PHE A 92 -2.95 17.50 15.14
C PHE A 92 -3.49 16.78 16.38
N LEU A 93 -2.75 15.81 16.92
CA LEU A 93 -3.15 15.11 18.16
C LEU A 93 -3.31 16.09 19.33
N ASN A 94 -2.39 17.03 19.49
CA ASN A 94 -2.44 18.02 20.56
C ASN A 94 -3.63 18.98 20.43
N ILE A 95 -3.98 19.38 19.19
CA ILE A 95 -5.07 20.31 18.92
C ILE A 95 -6.44 19.65 19.06
N PHE A 96 -6.62 18.48 18.45
CA PHE A 96 -7.93 17.83 18.37
C PHE A 96 -8.20 16.85 19.50
N LYS A 97 -7.15 16.42 20.20
CA LYS A 97 -7.22 15.58 21.41
C LYS A 97 -8.13 14.37 21.27
N PRO A 98 -7.98 13.54 20.20
CA PRO A 98 -8.83 12.36 20.00
C PRO A 98 -8.75 11.40 21.19
N LYS A 99 -9.76 10.54 21.37
CA LYS A 99 -9.74 9.47 22.39
C LYS A 99 -8.65 8.44 22.06
N ILE A 100 -8.53 8.11 20.77
CA ILE A 100 -7.58 7.12 20.23
C ILE A 100 -6.93 7.71 18.97
N PHE A 101 -5.70 7.31 18.70
CA PHE A 101 -5.10 7.52 17.37
C PHE A 101 -4.45 6.25 16.84
N VAL A 102 -4.34 6.17 15.52
CA VAL A 102 -3.61 5.11 14.82
C VAL A 102 -2.56 5.76 13.92
N PHE A 103 -1.30 5.43 14.16
CA PHE A 103 -0.18 5.90 13.34
C PHE A 103 0.45 4.70 12.63
N GLU A 104 0.54 4.77 11.31
CA GLU A 104 1.14 3.72 10.48
C GLU A 104 2.49 4.16 9.92
N ASN A 105 3.46 3.24 9.88
CA ASN A 105 4.71 3.46 9.16
C ASN A 105 5.40 2.13 8.77
N VAL A 106 6.49 2.24 8.01
CA VAL A 106 7.33 1.10 7.67
C VAL A 106 8.22 0.69 8.84
N PRO A 107 8.65 -0.61 8.95
CA PRO A 107 9.55 -1.05 10.03
C PRO A 107 10.85 -0.25 10.13
N GLY A 108 11.33 0.32 9.03
CA GLY A 108 12.53 1.14 8.98
C GLY A 108 12.53 2.38 9.86
N ILE A 109 11.36 2.85 10.32
CA ILE A 109 11.24 3.98 11.26
C ILE A 109 11.99 3.71 12.57
N LYS A 110 12.01 2.46 13.04
CA LYS A 110 12.69 2.07 14.28
C LYS A 110 14.21 2.24 14.24
N SER A 111 14.82 2.14 13.05
CA SER A 111 16.28 2.20 12.87
C SER A 111 16.76 3.47 12.15
N ALA A 112 15.85 4.33 11.71
CA ALA A 112 16.22 5.57 11.02
C ALA A 112 16.90 6.55 11.99
N GLY A 113 18.04 7.14 11.56
CA GLY A 113 18.84 8.02 12.41
C GLY A 113 19.25 7.34 13.73
N ASN A 114 19.65 6.07 13.66
CA ASN A 114 20.00 5.25 14.84
C ASN A 114 18.87 5.19 15.90
N GLY A 115 17.60 5.25 15.46
CA GLY A 115 16.43 5.22 16.35
C GLY A 115 15.95 6.59 16.83
N LYS A 116 16.74 7.66 16.66
CA LYS A 116 16.48 9.00 17.18
C LYS A 116 15.07 9.52 16.81
N TYR A 117 14.67 9.38 15.55
CA TYR A 117 13.34 9.87 15.11
C TYR A 117 12.18 9.11 15.73
N PHE A 118 12.36 7.80 15.96
CA PHE A 118 11.35 6.98 16.59
C PHE A 118 11.20 7.28 18.09
N ASP A 119 12.32 7.53 18.76
CA ASP A 119 12.33 7.89 20.19
C ASP A 119 11.76 9.30 20.39
N ASP A 120 12.09 10.26 19.51
CA ASP A 120 11.51 11.60 19.53
C ASP A 120 9.99 11.58 19.28
N LEU A 121 9.52 10.76 18.32
CA LEU A 121 8.09 10.55 18.09
C LEU A 121 7.38 10.03 19.35
N LYS A 122 7.93 8.98 20.00
CA LYS A 122 7.35 8.41 21.22
C LYS A 122 7.24 9.45 22.32
N LYS A 123 8.36 10.13 22.62
CA LYS A 123 8.42 11.17 23.63
C LYS A 123 7.43 12.29 23.34
N SER A 124 7.40 12.81 22.12
CA SER A 124 6.49 13.90 21.73
C SER A 124 5.02 13.51 21.91
N ILE A 125 4.66 12.24 21.70
CA ILE A 125 3.29 11.75 21.91
C ILE A 125 2.97 11.59 23.40
N GLU A 126 3.91 11.08 24.18
CA GLU A 126 3.77 10.93 25.63
C GLU A 126 3.65 12.29 26.32
N ASP A 127 4.45 13.27 25.90
CA ASP A 127 4.45 14.65 26.45
C ASP A 127 3.09 15.35 26.26
N ILE A 128 2.31 14.99 25.23
CA ILE A 128 0.95 15.52 24.99
C ILE A 128 -0.16 14.68 25.63
N GLY A 129 0.20 13.71 26.49
CA GLY A 129 -0.72 12.96 27.36
C GLY A 129 -1.34 11.72 26.73
N TYR A 130 -0.59 11.01 25.87
CA TYR A 130 -1.02 9.72 25.31
C TYR A 130 -0.15 8.57 25.80
N SER A 131 -0.79 7.44 26.13
CA SER A 131 -0.14 6.15 26.27
C SER A 131 -0.10 5.46 24.93
N ILE A 132 1.05 4.93 24.50
CA ILE A 132 1.23 4.28 23.21
C ILE A 132 1.48 2.79 23.33
N GLN A 133 0.93 2.06 22.39
CA GLN A 133 1.15 0.63 22.20
C GLN A 133 1.62 0.38 20.78
N ILE A 134 2.68 -0.39 20.59
CA ILE A 134 3.39 -0.53 19.31
C ILE A 134 3.50 -2.00 18.92
N LYS A 135 3.05 -2.34 17.71
CA LYS A 135 3.32 -3.67 17.14
C LYS A 135 3.73 -3.58 15.67
N GLU A 136 4.56 -4.53 15.25
CA GLU A 136 4.77 -4.84 13.85
C GLU A 136 3.71 -5.85 13.44
N LEU A 137 2.89 -5.50 12.46
CA LEU A 137 1.86 -6.35 11.89
C LEU A 137 2.27 -6.80 10.49
N ILE A 138 1.88 -8.02 10.11
CA ILE A 138 2.15 -8.60 8.81
C ILE A 138 0.82 -8.81 8.10
N ALA A 139 0.66 -8.29 6.89
CA ALA A 139 -0.59 -8.33 6.15
C ALA A 139 -1.11 -9.77 5.92
N SER A 140 -0.21 -10.76 5.80
CA SER A 140 -0.60 -12.16 5.67
C SER A 140 -1.37 -12.70 6.88
N ASP A 141 -1.16 -12.15 8.08
CA ASP A 141 -1.90 -12.52 9.28
C ASP A 141 -3.37 -12.01 9.24
N PHE A 142 -3.70 -11.16 8.28
CA PHE A 142 -5.02 -10.55 8.07
C PHE A 142 -5.74 -11.08 6.82
N GLY A 143 -5.32 -12.21 6.29
CA GLY A 143 -5.94 -12.80 5.10
C GLY A 143 -5.48 -12.22 3.76
N VAL A 144 -4.42 -11.40 3.74
CA VAL A 144 -3.84 -10.83 2.51
C VAL A 144 -2.74 -11.75 2.00
N LEU A 145 -2.73 -12.11 0.70
CA LEU A 145 -1.68 -12.95 0.12
C LEU A 145 -0.39 -12.16 -0.18
N GLN A 146 0.08 -11.42 0.82
CA GLN A 146 1.30 -10.61 0.72
C GLN A 146 2.03 -10.51 2.06
N ASN A 147 3.35 -10.73 2.05
CA ASN A 147 4.24 -10.54 3.20
C ASN A 147 4.62 -9.05 3.36
N ARG A 148 3.65 -8.23 3.78
CA ARG A 148 3.83 -6.79 3.99
C ARG A 148 3.84 -6.46 5.46
N LYS A 149 4.97 -5.97 5.96
CA LYS A 149 5.15 -5.56 7.35
C LYS A 149 4.89 -4.07 7.53
N ARG A 150 4.18 -3.72 8.62
CA ARG A 150 3.94 -2.34 9.03
C ARG A 150 4.02 -2.18 10.53
N ILE A 151 4.58 -1.07 10.96
CA ILE A 151 4.48 -0.63 12.35
C ILE A 151 3.15 0.07 12.51
N ILE A 152 2.33 -0.41 13.44
CA ILE A 152 1.08 0.22 13.82
C ILE A 152 1.21 0.64 15.29
N ILE A 153 1.12 1.93 15.53
CA ILE A 153 1.07 2.52 16.86
C ILE A 153 -0.39 2.87 17.15
N VAL A 154 -0.92 2.33 18.23
CA VAL A 154 -2.23 2.73 18.76
C VAL A 154 -1.98 3.55 20.03
N GLY A 155 -2.42 4.78 20.02
CA GLY A 155 -2.29 5.69 21.16
C GLY A 155 -3.63 5.97 21.81
N PHE A 156 -3.65 6.01 23.13
CA PHE A 156 -4.82 6.23 23.96
C PHE A 156 -4.62 7.48 24.79
N LYS A 157 -5.59 8.39 24.79
CA LYS A 157 -5.56 9.55 25.67
C LYS A 157 -5.58 9.08 27.12
N ILE A 158 -4.58 9.48 27.91
CA ILE A 158 -4.42 9.02 29.28
C ILE A 158 -5.62 9.47 30.13
N LYS A 159 -6.23 8.51 30.82
CA LYS A 159 -7.24 8.73 31.85
C LYS A 159 -6.74 8.13 33.17
N LYS A 160 -7.02 8.81 34.28
CA LYS A 160 -6.63 8.36 35.62
C LYS A 160 -7.15 6.93 35.87
N ASN A 161 -6.29 6.05 36.38
CA ASN A 161 -6.62 4.66 36.73
C ASN A 161 -7.03 3.74 35.54
N LYS A 162 -6.78 4.12 34.28
CA LYS A 162 -7.04 3.25 33.11
C LYS A 162 -5.74 2.67 32.58
N LYS A 163 -5.68 1.32 32.47
CA LYS A 163 -4.62 0.59 31.77
C LYS A 163 -5.02 0.41 30.30
N TYR A 164 -4.07 0.51 29.40
CA TYR A 164 -4.27 0.34 27.97
C TYR A 164 -3.44 -0.82 27.46
N SER A 165 -4.04 -1.64 26.61
CA SER A 165 -3.36 -2.75 25.93
C SER A 165 -3.51 -2.62 24.42
N TYR A 166 -2.55 -3.22 23.69
CA TYR A 166 -2.64 -3.28 22.24
C TYR A 166 -3.84 -4.15 21.81
N PRO A 167 -4.63 -3.72 20.80
CA PRO A 167 -5.73 -4.53 20.29
C PRO A 167 -5.26 -5.93 19.86
N ILE A 168 -6.04 -6.95 20.22
CA ILE A 168 -5.76 -8.32 19.78
C ILE A 168 -6.49 -8.56 18.47
N PHE A 169 -5.75 -8.96 17.44
CA PHE A 169 -6.28 -9.32 16.14
C PHE A 169 -6.28 -10.84 16.00
N GLU A 170 -7.40 -11.38 15.50
CA GLU A 170 -7.48 -12.78 15.12
C GLU A 170 -6.72 -13.01 13.83
N LYS A 171 -5.85 -14.02 13.81
CA LYS A 171 -5.14 -14.37 12.60
C LYS A 171 -6.07 -15.12 11.64
N ILE A 172 -6.06 -14.68 10.38
CA ILE A 172 -6.72 -15.39 9.29
C ILE A 172 -5.68 -16.29 8.62
N GLU A 173 -5.85 -17.60 8.76
CA GLU A 173 -4.95 -18.55 8.12
C GLU A 173 -5.21 -18.65 6.62
N ASN A 174 -4.16 -18.42 5.82
CA ASN A 174 -4.19 -18.51 4.36
C ASN A 174 -3.71 -19.85 3.82
N LYS A 175 -3.66 -20.91 4.64
CA LYS A 175 -3.04 -22.19 4.28
C LYS A 175 -3.55 -22.81 2.98
N ASN A 176 -4.82 -22.58 2.66
CA ASN A 176 -5.50 -23.17 1.49
C ASN A 176 -5.55 -22.23 0.28
N TYR A 177 -4.94 -21.03 0.37
CA TYR A 177 -4.97 -20.03 -0.68
C TYR A 177 -3.56 -19.71 -1.16
N PHE A 178 -3.43 -19.48 -2.46
CA PHE A 178 -2.17 -19.19 -3.11
C PHE A 178 -2.25 -17.89 -3.91
N VAL A 179 -1.11 -17.28 -4.16
CA VAL A 179 -1.04 -16.03 -4.95
C VAL A 179 -1.71 -16.17 -6.32
N LYS A 180 -1.65 -17.35 -6.95
CA LYS A 180 -2.38 -17.63 -8.20
C LYS A 180 -3.90 -17.40 -8.11
N ASP A 181 -4.49 -17.56 -6.92
CA ASP A 181 -5.95 -17.37 -6.75
C ASP A 181 -6.37 -15.90 -6.94
N VAL A 182 -5.40 -14.97 -6.76
CA VAL A 182 -5.61 -13.53 -7.01
C VAL A 182 -5.63 -13.22 -8.51
N LEU A 183 -4.89 -14.01 -9.32
CA LEU A 183 -4.61 -13.72 -10.73
C LEU A 183 -5.48 -14.54 -11.69
N SER A 184 -6.01 -15.68 -11.25
CA SER A 184 -6.47 -16.78 -12.10
C SER A 184 -7.71 -16.51 -12.95
N ASP A 185 -8.50 -15.49 -12.64
CA ASP A 185 -9.72 -15.11 -13.37
C ASP A 185 -9.54 -13.87 -14.26
N LEU A 186 -8.36 -13.25 -14.20
CA LEU A 186 -8.00 -12.14 -15.08
C LEU A 186 -7.61 -12.66 -16.47
N PRO A 187 -7.97 -11.96 -17.55
CA PRO A 187 -7.56 -12.33 -18.89
C PRO A 187 -6.05 -12.18 -19.07
N LYS A 188 -5.47 -12.98 -19.96
CA LYS A 188 -4.10 -12.76 -20.41
C LYS A 188 -4.01 -11.46 -21.18
N ILE A 189 -2.90 -10.73 -20.98
CA ILE A 189 -2.69 -9.42 -21.58
C ILE A 189 -1.20 -9.27 -21.95
N ASN A 190 -0.92 -8.67 -23.10
CA ASN A 190 0.46 -8.43 -23.53
C ASN A 190 1.06 -7.16 -22.89
N PRO A 191 2.39 -7.00 -22.93
CA PRO A 191 3.04 -5.76 -22.53
C PRO A 191 2.47 -4.55 -23.28
N GLY A 192 2.08 -3.50 -22.55
CA GLY A 192 1.55 -2.25 -23.10
C GLY A 192 0.06 -2.27 -23.44
N GLU A 193 -0.62 -3.40 -23.24
CA GLU A 193 -2.05 -3.51 -23.52
C GLU A 193 -2.91 -3.19 -22.29
N LYS A 194 -4.20 -2.98 -22.57
CA LYS A 194 -5.25 -2.71 -21.60
C LYS A 194 -6.52 -3.48 -21.96
N ILE A 195 -7.09 -4.19 -20.99
CA ILE A 195 -8.39 -4.86 -21.10
C ILE A 195 -9.32 -4.34 -20.01
N GLU A 196 -10.46 -3.77 -20.41
CA GLU A 196 -11.48 -3.23 -19.51
C GLU A 196 -12.88 -3.49 -20.06
N GLY A 197 -13.87 -3.42 -19.17
CA GLY A 197 -15.30 -3.48 -19.52
C GLY A 197 -16.04 -4.64 -18.93
N LEU A 198 -17.30 -4.78 -19.36
CA LEU A 198 -18.20 -5.85 -18.92
C LEU A 198 -17.75 -7.23 -19.41
N ASN A 199 -17.96 -8.25 -18.55
CA ASN A 199 -17.75 -9.66 -18.89
C ASN A 199 -16.34 -9.99 -19.43
N LYS A 200 -15.32 -9.27 -18.95
CA LYS A 200 -13.91 -9.49 -19.36
C LYS A 200 -13.17 -10.51 -18.50
N TYR A 201 -13.71 -10.89 -17.35
CA TYR A 201 -13.11 -11.96 -16.54
C TYR A 201 -13.23 -13.31 -17.24
N THR A 202 -12.18 -14.15 -17.13
CA THR A 202 -12.12 -15.46 -17.81
C THR A 202 -12.79 -16.58 -17.04
N LYS A 203 -13.01 -16.38 -15.73
CA LYS A 203 -13.60 -17.38 -14.82
C LYS A 203 -14.55 -16.72 -13.82
N LYS A 204 -15.41 -17.53 -13.23
CA LYS A 204 -16.17 -17.15 -12.04
C LYS A 204 -15.24 -16.83 -10.89
N THR A 205 -15.68 -15.94 -9.99
CA THR A 205 -14.91 -15.59 -8.79
C THR A 205 -14.66 -16.83 -7.93
N ASN A 206 -13.45 -16.98 -7.42
CA ASN A 206 -13.06 -18.10 -6.55
C ASN A 206 -13.33 -17.79 -5.06
N SER A 207 -13.10 -18.79 -4.20
CA SER A 207 -13.31 -18.67 -2.75
C SER A 207 -12.44 -17.62 -2.09
N TYR A 208 -11.17 -17.46 -2.54
CA TYR A 208 -10.29 -16.43 -1.98
C TYR A 208 -10.78 -15.02 -2.31
N LEU A 209 -11.10 -14.74 -3.57
CA LEU A 209 -11.56 -13.41 -3.99
C LEU A 209 -12.84 -12.99 -3.26
N LYS A 210 -13.75 -13.94 -2.98
CA LYS A 210 -14.95 -13.70 -2.15
C LYS A 210 -14.59 -13.43 -0.69
N MET A 211 -13.79 -14.30 -0.06
CA MET A 211 -13.39 -14.21 1.34
C MET A 211 -12.62 -12.91 1.62
N ALA A 212 -11.78 -12.50 0.68
CA ALA A 212 -11.00 -11.28 0.79
C ALA A 212 -11.77 -10.00 0.40
N ASN A 213 -13.04 -10.10 0.01
CA ASN A 213 -13.88 -9.01 -0.51
C ASN A 213 -13.22 -8.29 -1.71
N ILE A 214 -12.47 -9.05 -2.54
CA ILE A 214 -11.82 -8.50 -3.74
C ILE A 214 -12.80 -8.45 -4.90
N ARG A 215 -13.56 -9.54 -5.11
CA ARG A 215 -14.55 -9.63 -6.17
C ARG A 215 -15.80 -10.36 -5.70
N ASP A 216 -16.93 -9.70 -5.75
CA ASP A 216 -18.23 -10.33 -5.57
C ASP A 216 -18.60 -11.22 -6.77
N ALA A 217 -19.49 -12.21 -6.54
CA ALA A 217 -19.93 -13.14 -7.60
C ALA A 217 -20.64 -12.44 -8.76
N ASN A 218 -21.35 -11.35 -8.47
CA ASN A 218 -22.16 -10.59 -9.43
C ASN A 218 -21.37 -9.42 -10.06
N PHE A 219 -20.16 -9.12 -9.54
CA PHE A 219 -19.33 -8.04 -10.09
C PHE A 219 -18.60 -8.52 -11.34
N ASN A 220 -18.95 -7.95 -12.49
CA ASN A 220 -18.45 -8.37 -13.80
C ASN A 220 -17.81 -7.26 -14.63
N ILE A 221 -17.48 -6.12 -14.00
CA ILE A 221 -16.78 -5.00 -14.66
C ILE A 221 -15.30 -5.09 -14.35
N LEU A 222 -14.48 -5.43 -15.33
CA LEU A 222 -13.03 -5.35 -15.20
C LEU A 222 -12.55 -3.93 -15.47
N THR A 223 -11.78 -3.37 -14.55
CA THR A 223 -11.18 -2.03 -14.69
C THR A 223 -9.67 -2.08 -14.47
N GLN A 224 -8.95 -1.20 -15.12
CA GLN A 224 -7.52 -0.97 -14.87
C GLN A 224 -6.64 -2.23 -14.99
N HIS A 225 -7.06 -3.20 -15.81
CA HIS A 225 -6.19 -4.30 -16.21
C HIS A 225 -5.30 -3.85 -17.35
N GLU A 226 -4.33 -3.00 -16.99
CA GLU A 226 -3.40 -2.31 -17.88
C GLU A 226 -1.97 -2.63 -17.49
N THR A 227 -1.14 -2.93 -18.49
CA THR A 227 0.26 -3.30 -18.33
C THR A 227 1.20 -2.21 -18.81
N ARG A 228 2.44 -2.27 -18.36
CA ARG A 228 3.54 -1.47 -18.85
C ARG A 228 4.06 -2.07 -20.17
N PRO A 229 4.42 -1.26 -21.17
CA PRO A 229 5.23 -1.73 -22.30
C PRO A 229 6.63 -2.14 -21.79
N HIS A 230 7.17 -3.20 -22.38
CA HIS A 230 8.53 -3.67 -22.14
C HIS A 230 9.23 -3.86 -23.47
N ASN A 231 10.52 -3.52 -23.54
CA ASN A 231 11.35 -3.78 -24.71
C ASN A 231 11.76 -5.26 -24.77
N ASP A 232 12.29 -5.70 -25.91
CA ASP A 232 12.61 -7.10 -26.14
C ASP A 232 13.68 -7.62 -25.19
N ARG A 233 14.69 -6.80 -24.84
CA ARG A 233 15.70 -7.15 -23.84
C ARG A 233 15.08 -7.45 -22.49
N ASP A 234 14.16 -6.59 -21.99
CA ASP A 234 13.48 -6.81 -20.71
C ASP A 234 12.63 -8.08 -20.74
N ARG A 235 11.98 -8.36 -21.86
CA ARG A 235 11.17 -9.57 -22.08
C ARG A 235 12.03 -10.82 -22.05
N GLU A 236 13.21 -10.81 -22.68
CA GLU A 236 14.16 -11.93 -22.60
C GLU A 236 14.66 -12.14 -21.15
N ILE A 237 14.98 -11.08 -20.41
CA ILE A 237 15.35 -11.20 -18.98
C ILE A 237 14.19 -11.79 -18.16
N TYR A 238 12.94 -11.40 -18.46
CA TYR A 238 11.77 -11.95 -17.76
C TYR A 238 11.58 -13.43 -18.05
N LYS A 239 11.81 -13.86 -19.29
CA LYS A 239 11.81 -15.28 -19.68
C LYS A 239 12.84 -16.07 -18.86
N GLU A 240 14.09 -15.59 -18.79
CA GLU A 240 15.13 -16.20 -17.96
C GLU A 240 14.73 -16.26 -16.47
N ALA A 241 14.16 -15.17 -15.94
CA ALA A 241 13.72 -15.11 -14.55
C ALA A 241 12.60 -16.10 -14.24
N ILE A 242 11.61 -16.23 -15.14
CA ILE A 242 10.47 -17.14 -14.99
C ILE A 242 10.96 -18.59 -15.10
N LEU A 243 11.84 -18.91 -16.05
CA LEU A 243 12.43 -20.23 -16.21
C LEU A 243 13.25 -20.64 -14.97
N ALA A 244 14.13 -19.76 -14.48
CA ALA A 244 14.92 -20.01 -13.27
C ALA A 244 14.01 -20.31 -12.06
N TRP A 245 12.93 -19.55 -11.90
CA TRP A 245 11.96 -19.80 -10.84
C TRP A 245 11.19 -21.10 -11.03
N ASN A 246 10.70 -21.39 -12.23
CA ASN A 246 9.87 -22.56 -12.50
C ASN A 246 10.64 -23.87 -12.40
N THR A 247 11.91 -23.89 -12.86
CA THR A 247 12.73 -25.10 -12.91
C THR A 247 13.50 -25.35 -11.62
N LYS A 248 14.09 -24.29 -11.03
CA LYS A 248 15.03 -24.43 -9.90
C LYS A 248 14.51 -23.81 -8.60
N ARG A 249 13.38 -23.08 -8.63
CA ARG A 249 12.88 -22.25 -7.53
C ARG A 249 13.90 -21.18 -7.09
N GLU A 250 14.79 -20.82 -8.00
CA GLU A 250 15.82 -19.81 -7.78
C GLU A 250 15.40 -18.46 -8.35
N ARG A 251 15.84 -17.42 -7.70
CA ARG A 251 15.71 -16.06 -8.22
C ARG A 251 16.83 -15.78 -9.21
N LEU A 252 16.50 -15.13 -10.34
CA LEU A 252 17.51 -14.69 -11.29
C LEU A 252 18.54 -13.76 -10.62
N CYS A 253 19.81 -14.16 -10.67
CA CYS A 253 20.90 -13.35 -10.19
C CYS A 253 21.47 -12.49 -11.34
N TYR A 254 21.29 -11.18 -11.27
CA TYR A 254 21.72 -10.26 -12.33
C TYR A 254 23.24 -10.31 -12.59
N LYS A 255 24.04 -10.56 -11.55
CA LYS A 255 25.49 -10.76 -11.69
C LYS A 255 25.83 -12.02 -12.50
N LYS A 256 25.11 -13.13 -12.26
CA LYS A 256 25.30 -14.36 -13.05
C LYS A 256 24.82 -14.14 -14.48
N LEU A 257 23.70 -13.46 -14.69
CA LEU A 257 23.20 -13.13 -16.02
C LEU A 257 24.22 -12.30 -16.81
N ALA A 258 24.92 -11.37 -16.16
CA ALA A 258 25.95 -10.55 -16.79
C ALA A 258 27.14 -11.37 -17.34
N LEU A 259 27.40 -12.56 -16.77
CA LEU A 259 28.45 -13.46 -17.23
C LEU A 259 27.97 -14.37 -18.36
N THR A 260 26.70 -14.77 -18.36
CA THR A 260 26.15 -15.73 -19.33
C THR A 260 25.46 -15.08 -20.53
N ARG A 261 24.87 -13.90 -20.34
CA ARG A 261 24.11 -13.14 -21.34
C ARG A 261 24.44 -11.64 -21.25
N PRO A 262 25.69 -11.23 -21.51
CA PRO A 262 26.13 -9.85 -21.33
C PRO A 262 25.34 -8.85 -22.20
N GLU A 263 24.82 -9.27 -23.34
CA GLU A 263 23.98 -8.47 -24.24
C GLU A 263 22.66 -8.02 -23.60
N LEU A 264 22.18 -8.70 -22.56
CA LEU A 264 20.96 -8.32 -21.82
C LEU A 264 21.23 -7.28 -20.73
N ILE A 265 22.49 -6.93 -20.48
CA ILE A 265 22.86 -6.05 -19.37
C ILE A 265 22.86 -4.59 -19.82
N SER A 266 21.99 -3.80 -19.20
CA SER A 266 21.92 -2.34 -19.43
C SER A 266 22.58 -1.52 -18.33
N HIS A 267 22.82 -2.10 -17.16
CA HIS A 267 23.31 -1.37 -16.01
C HIS A 267 24.75 -1.81 -15.66
N LYS A 268 25.70 -0.86 -15.68
CA LYS A 268 27.13 -1.13 -15.41
C LYS A 268 27.37 -1.73 -14.02
N ASN A 269 26.54 -1.38 -13.02
CA ASN A 269 26.68 -1.90 -11.67
C ASN A 269 25.84 -3.16 -11.47
N THR A 270 26.43 -4.31 -11.74
CA THR A 270 25.82 -5.63 -11.54
C THR A 270 25.91 -6.13 -10.09
N ASN A 271 26.78 -5.55 -9.27
CA ASN A 271 27.01 -5.98 -7.88
C ASN A 271 25.93 -5.45 -6.91
N SER A 272 25.46 -4.21 -7.12
CA SER A 272 24.46 -3.58 -6.23
C SER A 272 23.01 -3.96 -6.55
N PHE A 273 22.72 -4.49 -7.75
CA PHE A 273 21.38 -4.79 -8.24
C PHE A 273 21.16 -6.28 -8.49
N THR A 274 21.83 -7.15 -7.75
CA THR A 274 21.77 -8.61 -7.93
C THR A 274 20.32 -9.15 -7.89
N ASN A 275 19.44 -8.48 -7.16
CA ASN A 275 18.06 -8.88 -6.90
C ASN A 275 17.01 -8.05 -7.67
N ARG A 276 17.37 -7.39 -8.76
CA ARG A 276 16.49 -6.48 -9.49
C ARG A 276 15.26 -7.19 -10.10
N PHE A 277 15.46 -8.39 -10.65
CA PHE A 277 14.43 -9.15 -11.33
C PHE A 277 13.82 -10.19 -10.41
N ASN A 278 12.52 -10.07 -10.13
CA ASN A 278 11.83 -10.99 -9.24
C ASN A 278 10.45 -11.37 -9.77
N VAL A 279 10.21 -12.66 -9.86
CA VAL A 279 8.93 -13.22 -10.31
C VAL A 279 7.96 -13.28 -9.13
N ILE A 280 6.69 -13.01 -9.37
CA ILE A 280 5.63 -13.23 -8.41
C ILE A 280 5.46 -14.75 -8.21
N LYS A 281 5.62 -15.19 -6.97
CA LYS A 281 5.60 -16.61 -6.60
C LYS A 281 4.15 -17.11 -6.49
N GLU A 282 3.55 -17.47 -7.62
CA GLU A 282 2.12 -17.80 -7.71
C GLU A 282 1.68 -18.98 -6.84
N ASN A 283 2.56 -19.96 -6.61
CA ASN A 283 2.29 -21.17 -5.82
C ASN A 283 2.71 -21.05 -4.35
N THR A 284 2.76 -19.82 -3.81
CA THR A 284 3.02 -19.55 -2.39
C THR A 284 1.79 -18.88 -1.75
N ASN A 285 1.66 -19.02 -0.43
CA ASN A 285 0.56 -18.43 0.32
C ASN A 285 0.67 -16.90 0.49
N ALA A 286 1.81 -16.32 0.13
CA ALA A 286 1.99 -14.86 0.15
C ALA A 286 3.09 -14.43 -0.82
N SER A 287 2.82 -13.38 -1.60
CA SER A 287 3.79 -12.70 -2.43
C SER A 287 4.75 -11.84 -1.60
N HIS A 288 5.84 -11.40 -2.21
CA HIS A 288 6.64 -10.33 -1.65
C HIS A 288 5.87 -8.99 -1.69
N THR A 289 6.33 -8.04 -0.88
CA THR A 289 5.65 -6.74 -0.70
C THR A 289 5.58 -5.93 -1.99
N ILE A 290 4.37 -5.50 -2.37
CA ILE A 290 4.16 -4.51 -3.44
C ILE A 290 4.53 -3.13 -2.90
N LEU A 291 5.52 -2.49 -3.51
CA LEU A 291 6.06 -1.20 -3.11
C LEU A 291 5.74 -0.12 -4.16
N ALA A 292 5.71 1.14 -3.74
CA ALA A 292 5.57 2.30 -4.64
C ALA A 292 6.66 2.36 -5.73
N HIS A 293 7.80 1.71 -5.52
CA HIS A 293 8.88 1.56 -6.49
C HIS A 293 8.43 0.86 -7.78
N MET A 294 7.36 0.06 -7.75
CA MET A 294 6.75 -0.53 -8.95
C MET A 294 6.41 0.50 -10.02
N ALA A 295 6.18 1.76 -9.62
CA ALA A 295 5.97 2.87 -10.53
C ALA A 295 7.17 3.14 -11.48
N MET A 296 8.38 2.71 -11.13
CA MET A 296 9.60 3.00 -11.89
C MET A 296 9.77 2.04 -13.09
N ASP A 297 9.96 0.75 -12.86
CA ASP A 297 10.28 -0.21 -13.92
C ASP A 297 9.49 -1.52 -13.87
N GLY A 298 8.99 -1.94 -12.73
CA GLY A 298 8.22 -3.18 -12.56
C GLY A 298 9.05 -4.46 -12.56
N HIS A 299 10.36 -4.40 -12.72
CA HIS A 299 11.24 -5.59 -12.81
C HIS A 299 11.20 -6.49 -11.56
N TYR A 300 10.88 -5.91 -10.42
CA TYR A 300 10.72 -6.65 -9.16
C TYR A 300 9.36 -7.34 -9.03
N TYR A 301 8.50 -7.25 -10.06
CA TYR A 301 7.10 -7.72 -10.04
C TYR A 301 6.73 -8.38 -11.36
N ILE A 302 7.57 -9.32 -11.82
CA ILE A 302 7.37 -10.06 -13.07
C ILE A 302 6.18 -11.01 -12.91
N HIS A 303 5.24 -10.98 -13.86
CA HIS A 303 4.11 -11.91 -13.91
C HIS A 303 4.62 -13.34 -14.11
N PRO A 304 4.07 -14.37 -13.42
CA PRO A 304 4.63 -15.73 -13.46
C PRO A 304 4.37 -16.50 -14.76
N ASP A 305 3.38 -16.09 -15.55
CA ASP A 305 3.06 -16.75 -16.82
C ASP A 305 4.07 -16.39 -17.91
N ILE A 306 4.86 -17.38 -18.32
CA ILE A 306 5.90 -17.23 -19.36
C ILE A 306 5.36 -16.80 -20.71
N THR A 307 4.06 -16.99 -20.98
CA THR A 307 3.46 -16.59 -22.26
C THR A 307 3.21 -15.08 -22.33
N GLN A 308 3.30 -14.35 -21.21
CA GLN A 308 2.98 -12.93 -21.11
C GLN A 308 4.23 -12.02 -21.03
N LEU A 309 5.35 -12.48 -20.50
CA LEU A 309 6.66 -11.80 -20.43
C LEU A 309 6.56 -10.30 -20.04
N ARG A 310 5.89 -9.99 -18.94
CA ARG A 310 5.59 -8.65 -18.48
C ARG A 310 5.67 -8.50 -16.96
N SER A 311 5.66 -7.28 -16.47
CA SER A 311 5.35 -7.01 -15.06
C SER A 311 3.85 -7.05 -14.81
N LEU A 312 3.44 -7.06 -13.54
CA LEU A 312 2.02 -7.03 -13.15
C LEU A 312 1.30 -5.83 -13.75
N SER A 313 0.03 -6.04 -14.08
CA SER A 313 -0.92 -4.96 -14.38
C SER A 313 -1.30 -4.17 -13.13
N ILE A 314 -1.97 -3.04 -13.31
CA ILE A 314 -2.52 -2.24 -12.19
C ILE A 314 -3.47 -3.10 -11.36
N ARG A 315 -4.43 -3.78 -11.99
CA ARG A 315 -5.43 -4.60 -11.28
C ARG A 315 -4.80 -5.76 -10.53
N GLU A 316 -3.82 -6.44 -11.10
CA GLU A 316 -3.09 -7.51 -10.43
C GLU A 316 -2.35 -7.02 -9.18
N ALA A 317 -1.66 -5.88 -9.28
CA ALA A 317 -0.98 -5.25 -8.15
C ALA A 317 -1.98 -4.80 -7.06
N ALA A 318 -3.12 -4.22 -7.46
CA ALA A 318 -4.19 -3.81 -6.55
C ALA A 318 -4.77 -5.00 -5.79
N ARG A 319 -5.06 -6.10 -6.47
CA ARG A 319 -5.57 -7.33 -5.85
C ARG A 319 -4.58 -7.97 -4.88
N LEU A 320 -3.29 -7.97 -5.19
CA LEU A 320 -2.25 -8.44 -4.26
C LEU A 320 -2.17 -7.58 -2.99
N GLN A 321 -2.60 -6.33 -3.06
CA GLN A 321 -2.79 -5.44 -1.92
C GLN A 321 -4.20 -5.56 -1.30
N SER A 322 -5.02 -6.52 -1.74
CA SER A 322 -6.43 -6.72 -1.32
C SER A 322 -7.37 -5.55 -1.63
N PHE A 323 -7.09 -4.72 -2.62
CA PHE A 323 -8.08 -3.75 -3.09
C PHE A 323 -9.22 -4.47 -3.81
N PRO A 324 -10.48 -4.08 -3.54
CA PRO A 324 -11.63 -4.59 -4.29
C PRO A 324 -11.58 -4.22 -5.77
N ASP A 325 -12.21 -5.02 -6.62
CA ASP A 325 -12.22 -4.77 -8.07
C ASP A 325 -13.08 -3.56 -8.48
N ASP A 326 -14.04 -3.19 -7.65
CA ASP A 326 -14.85 -1.99 -7.79
C ASP A 326 -14.14 -0.70 -7.33
N PHE A 327 -12.96 -0.83 -6.68
CA PHE A 327 -12.14 0.32 -6.36
C PHE A 327 -11.41 0.82 -7.60
N TYR A 328 -11.67 2.08 -7.98
CA TYR A 328 -11.05 2.73 -9.12
C TYR A 328 -10.01 3.75 -8.65
N PHE A 329 -8.80 3.66 -9.20
CA PHE A 329 -7.71 4.58 -8.92
C PHE A 329 -7.70 5.73 -9.92
N GLU A 330 -7.52 6.95 -9.44
CA GLU A 330 -7.41 8.14 -10.29
C GLU A 330 -5.96 8.48 -10.62
N GLY A 331 -5.76 9.00 -11.83
CA GLY A 331 -4.48 9.48 -12.31
C GLY A 331 -3.74 8.55 -13.26
N PRO A 332 -2.54 8.93 -13.71
CA PRO A 332 -1.74 8.14 -14.63
C PRO A 332 -1.19 6.87 -13.96
N ARG A 333 -0.89 5.83 -14.74
CA ARG A 333 -0.38 4.53 -14.29
C ARG A 333 0.71 4.62 -13.21
N THR A 334 1.68 5.51 -13.36
CA THR A 334 2.77 5.68 -12.39
C THR A 334 2.26 6.20 -11.03
N SER A 335 1.27 7.08 -11.04
CA SER A 335 0.60 7.57 -9.83
C SER A 335 -0.19 6.45 -9.17
N ILE A 336 -0.91 5.66 -9.94
CA ILE A 336 -1.71 4.54 -9.46
C ILE A 336 -0.82 3.49 -8.77
N PHE A 337 0.30 3.09 -9.38
CA PHE A 337 1.24 2.17 -8.74
C PHE A 337 1.82 2.73 -7.43
N ARG A 338 2.03 4.04 -7.32
CA ARG A 338 2.43 4.68 -6.06
C ARG A 338 1.33 4.61 -5.01
N GLN A 339 0.08 4.87 -5.39
CA GLN A 339 -1.07 4.75 -4.51
C GLN A 339 -1.19 3.32 -3.96
N ILE A 340 -1.17 2.31 -4.84
CA ILE A 340 -1.21 0.90 -4.46
C ILE A 340 -0.04 0.54 -3.52
N GLY A 341 1.19 0.90 -3.89
CA GLY A 341 2.38 0.52 -3.15
C GLY A 341 2.53 1.20 -1.79
N ASN A 342 1.95 2.40 -1.61
CA ASN A 342 1.97 3.12 -0.33
C ASN A 342 0.83 2.70 0.61
N ALA A 343 -0.26 2.15 0.09
CA ALA A 343 -1.43 1.83 0.88
C ALA A 343 -1.17 0.77 1.96
N VAL A 344 -1.90 0.88 3.06
CA VAL A 344 -2.18 -0.26 3.94
C VAL A 344 -3.19 -1.15 3.22
N PRO A 345 -2.99 -2.48 3.13
CA PRO A 345 -3.95 -3.35 2.48
C PRO A 345 -5.36 -3.20 3.06
N PRO A 346 -6.40 -2.95 2.24
CA PRO A 346 -7.76 -2.72 2.72
C PRO A 346 -8.27 -3.79 3.68
N LYS A 347 -8.01 -5.06 3.43
CA LYS A 347 -8.40 -6.17 4.33
C LYS A 347 -7.76 -6.06 5.71
N MET A 348 -6.50 -5.67 5.78
CA MET A 348 -5.79 -5.42 7.04
C MET A 348 -6.34 -4.16 7.72
N ALA A 349 -6.58 -3.08 6.97
CA ALA A 349 -7.12 -1.83 7.49
C ALA A 349 -8.54 -2.02 8.06
N GLU A 350 -9.38 -2.81 7.40
CA GLU A 350 -10.73 -3.15 7.86
C GLU A 350 -10.72 -3.79 9.25
N GLN A 351 -9.84 -4.77 9.48
CA GLN A 351 -9.74 -5.45 10.77
C GLN A 351 -9.20 -4.53 11.87
N ILE A 352 -8.22 -3.67 11.53
CA ILE A 352 -7.72 -2.65 12.46
C ILE A 352 -8.87 -1.71 12.84
N ALA A 353 -9.63 -1.22 11.84
CA ALA A 353 -10.75 -0.31 12.07
C ALA A 353 -11.84 -0.92 12.95
N LYS A 354 -12.21 -2.20 12.73
CA LYS A 354 -13.18 -2.93 13.57
C LYS A 354 -12.74 -2.95 15.04
N LYS A 355 -11.47 -3.28 15.30
CA LYS A 355 -10.94 -3.32 16.67
C LYS A 355 -10.82 -1.93 17.31
N ILE A 356 -10.46 -0.92 16.54
CA ILE A 356 -10.46 0.47 17.05
C ILE A 356 -11.88 0.92 17.39
N LYS A 357 -12.89 0.57 16.56
CA LYS A 357 -14.30 0.87 16.85
C LYS A 357 -14.76 0.27 18.16
N GLU A 358 -14.43 -1.00 18.46
CA GLU A 358 -14.73 -1.67 19.73
C GLU A 358 -14.15 -0.94 20.97
N LEU A 359 -13.03 -0.21 20.80
CA LEU A 359 -12.34 0.51 21.88
C LEU A 359 -12.91 1.92 22.14
N ILE A 360 -13.72 2.45 21.22
CA ILE A 360 -14.31 3.80 21.31
C ILE A 360 -15.66 3.75 22.01
N ILE A 361 -16.39 2.67 21.81
CA ILE A 361 -17.70 2.43 22.44
C ILE A 361 -17.48 2.10 23.92
#